data_344baf3048a3370c8d7907fad6619be7
#
_entry.id   344baf3048a3370c8d7907fad6619be7
#
_cell.length_a   1.000
_cell.length_b   1.000
_cell.length_c   1.000
_cell.angle_alpha   90.00
_cell.angle_beta   90.00
_cell.angle_gamma   90.00
#
_symmetry.space_group_name_H-M   'P 1'
#
loop_
_entity.id
_entity.type
_entity.pdbx_description
1 polymer ?
#
loop_
_entity_poly.entity_id
_entity_poly.type
_entity_poly.pdbx_seq_one_letter_code
_entity_poly.pdbx_strand_id
1 'polypeptide(L)'
;PEVDAPTAEEEEAEGPLRVPRELPQTEQFETSYYEFPDALTTNLKGSRRFLQVGVGLSTQYDATVIENVERHTMALRSDMLAVMSSFTEAEVEAEGGRDRLSNDLKDAINSRLVSLEGFGGIEDVFFRTFVLQ
;
A
#
# COMPACT_ATOMS: atom_id res chain seq x y z
N PRO A 1 -12.95 17.26 29.11
CA PRO A 1 -13.15 17.00 29.13
C PRO A 1 -13.26 16.84 28.67
N GLU A 2 -12.81 16.45 28.43
CA GLU A 2 -13.03 16.00 28.14
C GLU A 2 -13.02 15.91 27.55
N VAL A 3 -12.61 15.72 27.35
CA VAL A 3 -12.79 15.28 26.89
C VAL A 3 -12.95 15.23 26.28
N ASP A 4 -12.52 14.98 26.13
CA ASP A 4 -12.88 14.58 25.66
C ASP A 4 -13.06 14.64 24.94
N ALA A 5 -12.61 14.63 24.80
CA ALA A 5 -13.02 14.22 24.35
C ALA A 5 -13.38 14.38 23.69
N PRO A 6 -13.01 14.20 23.42
CA PRO A 6 -13.60 13.94 22.96
C PRO A 6 -13.93 14.02 22.39
N THR A 7 -13.59 13.80 22.23
CA THR A 7 -14.14 13.42 21.92
C THR A 7 -14.51 13.38 21.18
N ALA A 8 -14.17 13.28 20.94
CA ALA A 8 -14.62 12.89 20.51
C ALA A 8 -15.16 12.96 19.92
N GLU A 9 -14.98 12.85 19.81
CA GLU A 9 -15.65 12.65 19.54
C GLU A 9 -15.99 13.17 18.90
N GLU A 10 -15.58 13.40 18.78
CA GLU A 10 -15.95 13.61 18.40
C GLU A 10 -15.93 13.95 17.57
N GLU A 11 -15.62 13.92 17.17
CA GLU A 11 -15.68 13.89 16.55
C GLU A 11 -15.91 13.78 15.77
N GLU A 12 -16.05 13.50 15.29
CA GLU A 12 -16.39 13.07 14.64
C GLU A 12 -16.88 13.15 13.84
N ALA A 13 -16.88 13.36 13.46
CA ALA A 13 -17.38 13.22 12.78
C ALA A 13 -17.62 13.49 11.84
N GLU A 14 -17.41 13.76 11.29
CA GLU A 14 -17.46 14.00 10.46
C GLU A 14 -17.59 13.73 9.48
N GLY A 15 -17.57 13.46 8.98
CA GLY A 15 -17.64 12.96 8.25
C GLY A 15 -17.55 12.65 7.53
N PRO A 16 -17.48 12.63 7.09
CA PRO A 16 -17.35 12.02 6.46
C PRO A 16 -16.80 11.47 6.46
N LEU A 17 -16.46 11.33 6.75
CA LEU A 17 -15.78 10.83 6.78
C LEU A 17 -15.66 9.91 7.14
N ARG A 18 -15.57 9.41 7.28
CA ARG A 18 -15.46 8.60 7.67
C ARG A 18 -14.71 8.34 8.43
N VAL A 19 -14.60 8.33 8.90
CA VAL A 19 -13.97 8.14 9.52
C VAL A 19 -13.93 7.43 10.15
N PRO A 20 -13.78 7.16 10.43
CA PRO A 20 -13.65 6.45 10.82
C PRO A 20 -13.64 5.82 11.57
N ARG A 21 -14.27 5.62 11.64
CA ARG A 21 -14.47 4.88 12.19
C ARG A 21 -13.62 4.25 12.77
N GLU A 22 -13.44 3.74 12.79
CA GLU A 22 -12.62 3.10 13.24
C GLU A 22 -11.43 3.22 12.67
N LEU A 23 -10.85 4.27 12.56
CA LEU A 23 -9.50 4.33 12.21
C LEU A 23 -8.74 3.45 13.13
N PRO A 24 -7.73 2.80 12.64
CA PRO A 24 -6.87 2.04 13.50
C PRO A 24 -6.33 2.94 14.58
N GLN A 25 -6.19 2.43 15.72
CA GLN A 25 -5.78 3.27 16.76
C GLN A 25 -4.38 3.51 16.78
N THR A 26 -4.04 4.19 17.44
CA THR A 26 -2.94 4.64 17.52
C THR A 26 -1.87 3.98 18.13
N GLU A 27 -1.99 2.87 18.50
CA GLU A 27 -0.95 2.17 18.91
C GLU A 27 -0.21 1.80 17.78
N GLN A 28 0.55 2.65 17.23
CA GLN A 28 1.26 2.40 16.08
C GLN A 28 2.66 2.19 16.41
N PHE A 29 2.95 1.53 17.44
CA PHE A 29 4.29 1.38 17.81
C PHE A 29 4.94 0.21 17.18
N GLU A 30 4.25 -0.87 16.99
CA GLU A 30 4.84 -2.06 16.44
C GLU A 30 4.63 -2.12 14.98
N THR A 31 5.66 -2.49 14.27
CA THR A 31 5.53 -2.65 12.82
C THR A 31 5.06 -4.06 12.52
N SER A 32 4.03 -4.17 11.73
CA SER A 32 3.54 -5.45 11.23
C SER A 32 3.83 -5.55 9.76
N TYR A 33 4.08 -6.76 9.27
CA TYR A 33 4.43 -6.99 7.88
C TYR A 33 3.42 -7.91 7.22
N TYR A 34 3.22 -7.74 5.93
CA TYR A 34 2.38 -8.63 5.14
C TYR A 34 3.07 -8.86 3.80
N GLU A 35 3.11 -10.12 3.35
CA GLU A 35 3.66 -10.45 2.05
C GLU A 35 2.55 -10.94 1.16
N PHE A 36 2.48 -10.40 -0.04
CA PHE A 36 1.54 -10.92 -1.01
C PHE A 36 2.03 -12.30 -1.44
N PRO A 37 1.15 -13.30 -1.45
CA PRO A 37 1.59 -14.67 -1.65
C PRO A 37 2.23 -14.96 -3.01
N ASP A 38 1.77 -14.29 -4.04
CA ASP A 38 2.28 -14.57 -5.38
C ASP A 38 3.07 -13.40 -5.91
N ALA A 39 4.15 -13.69 -6.63
CA ALA A 39 4.91 -12.64 -7.28
C ALA A 39 4.08 -12.01 -8.39
N LEU A 40 4.43 -10.77 -8.71
CA LEU A 40 3.79 -10.05 -9.81
C LEU A 40 4.76 -10.01 -10.97
N THR A 41 4.28 -10.35 -12.16
CA THR A 41 5.11 -10.38 -13.36
C THR A 41 4.41 -9.62 -14.46
N THR A 42 5.11 -8.71 -15.10
CA THR A 42 4.56 -7.99 -16.23
C THR A 42 5.68 -7.49 -17.13
N ASN A 43 5.35 -7.19 -18.38
CA ASN A 43 6.29 -6.52 -19.27
C ASN A 43 6.42 -5.07 -18.84
N LEU A 44 7.59 -4.51 -19.07
CA LEU A 44 7.79 -3.09 -18.85
C LEU A 44 7.33 -2.32 -20.08
N LYS A 45 7.06 -1.04 -19.88
CA LYS A 45 6.54 -0.18 -20.92
C LYS A 45 7.51 -0.15 -22.09
N GLY A 46 7.01 -0.42 -23.26
CA GLY A 46 7.81 -0.36 -24.47
C GLY A 46 8.92 -1.41 -24.56
N SER A 47 8.80 -2.50 -23.80
CA SER A 47 9.87 -3.49 -23.72
C SER A 47 9.28 -4.88 -23.84
N ARG A 48 10.14 -5.82 -24.26
CA ARG A 48 9.76 -7.22 -24.24
C ARG A 48 10.23 -7.90 -22.99
N ARG A 49 10.97 -7.18 -22.15
CA ARG A 49 11.50 -7.77 -20.93
C ARG A 49 10.43 -7.81 -19.86
N PHE A 50 10.55 -8.80 -19.00
CA PHE A 50 9.61 -8.96 -17.89
C PHE A 50 10.25 -8.48 -16.61
N LEU A 51 9.45 -7.85 -15.78
CA LEU A 51 9.82 -7.56 -14.42
C LEU A 51 9.00 -8.44 -13.51
N GLN A 52 9.68 -9.15 -12.62
CA GLN A 52 9.00 -10.00 -11.64
C GLN A 52 9.40 -9.52 -10.26
N VAL A 53 8.42 -9.23 -9.43
CA VAL A 53 8.68 -8.76 -8.07
C VAL A 53 7.83 -9.53 -7.08
N GLY A 54 8.42 -9.82 -5.94
CA GLY A 54 7.67 -10.30 -4.78
C GLY A 54 7.50 -9.12 -3.86
N VAL A 55 6.28 -8.80 -3.47
CA VAL A 55 5.98 -7.58 -2.77
C VAL A 55 5.55 -7.85 -1.35
N GLY A 56 6.13 -7.10 -0.43
CA GLY A 56 5.69 -7.06 0.96
C GLY A 56 5.46 -5.64 1.38
N LEU A 57 4.76 -5.46 2.47
CA LEU A 57 4.50 -4.12 2.98
C LEU A 57 4.54 -4.13 4.50
N SER A 58 4.60 -2.93 5.06
CA SER A 58 4.57 -2.77 6.50
C SER A 58 3.58 -1.70 6.90
N THR A 59 3.08 -1.83 8.11
CA THR A 59 2.22 -0.82 8.69
C THR A 59 2.55 -0.73 10.17
N GLN A 60 2.34 0.44 10.75
CA GLN A 60 2.50 0.64 12.19
C GLN A 60 1.15 0.82 12.86
N TYR A 61 0.09 0.51 12.14
CA TYR A 61 -1.24 0.56 12.70
C TYR A 61 -1.66 -0.85 13.12
N ASP A 62 -2.86 -1.02 13.57
CA ASP A 62 -3.30 -2.31 14.10
C ASP A 62 -3.65 -3.27 12.97
N ALA A 63 -4.14 -4.43 13.35
CA ALA A 63 -4.42 -5.50 12.40
C ALA A 63 -5.47 -5.14 11.36
N THR A 64 -6.25 -4.11 11.60
CA THR A 64 -7.28 -3.70 10.65
C THR A 64 -6.69 -3.37 9.29
N VAL A 65 -5.50 -2.75 9.28
CA VAL A 65 -4.87 -2.41 8.01
C VAL A 65 -4.50 -3.67 7.22
N ILE A 66 -3.94 -4.68 7.90
CA ILE A 66 -3.60 -5.92 7.24
C ILE A 66 -4.87 -6.63 6.73
N GLU A 67 -5.93 -6.61 7.52
CA GLU A 67 -7.19 -7.21 7.09
C GLU A 67 -7.73 -6.52 5.85
N ASN A 68 -7.60 -5.21 5.78
CA ASN A 68 -8.04 -4.46 4.60
C ASN A 68 -7.23 -4.87 3.38
N VAL A 69 -5.91 -5.03 3.54
CA VAL A 69 -5.06 -5.48 2.44
C VAL A 69 -5.49 -6.86 1.97
N GLU A 70 -5.73 -7.77 2.90
CA GLU A 70 -6.15 -9.12 2.54
C GLU A 70 -7.50 -9.12 1.84
N ARG A 71 -8.41 -8.29 2.31
CA ARG A 71 -9.75 -8.23 1.73
C ARG A 71 -9.71 -7.75 0.29
N HIS A 72 -8.80 -6.86 -0.02
CA HIS A 72 -8.76 -6.23 -1.33
C HIS A 72 -7.57 -6.66 -2.18
N THR A 73 -7.01 -7.83 -1.88
CA THR A 73 -5.81 -8.32 -2.56
C THR A 73 -5.93 -8.27 -4.08
N MET A 74 -7.07 -8.68 -4.62
CA MET A 74 -7.23 -8.72 -6.07
C MET A 74 -7.11 -7.31 -6.68
N ALA A 75 -7.78 -6.34 -6.08
CA ALA A 75 -7.72 -4.98 -6.60
C ALA A 75 -6.32 -4.40 -6.45
N LEU A 76 -5.67 -4.69 -5.33
CA LEU A 76 -4.32 -4.18 -5.08
C LEU A 76 -3.33 -4.78 -6.06
N ARG A 77 -3.44 -6.08 -6.35
CA ARG A 77 -2.57 -6.71 -7.32
C ARG A 77 -2.74 -6.08 -8.70
N SER A 78 -3.98 -5.81 -9.08
CA SER A 78 -4.26 -5.17 -10.35
C SER A 78 -3.63 -3.79 -10.44
N ASP A 79 -3.75 -3.01 -9.36
CA ASP A 79 -3.17 -1.68 -9.33
C ASP A 79 -1.65 -1.73 -9.37
N MET A 80 -1.06 -2.70 -8.67
CA MET A 80 0.38 -2.82 -8.65
C MET A 80 0.92 -3.22 -10.03
N LEU A 81 0.22 -4.12 -10.72
CA LEU A 81 0.63 -4.49 -12.08
C LEU A 81 0.57 -3.28 -13.02
N ALA A 82 -0.45 -2.44 -12.87
CA ALA A 82 -0.57 -1.24 -13.69
C ALA A 82 0.60 -0.29 -13.44
N VAL A 83 0.98 -0.13 -12.19
CA VAL A 83 2.13 0.73 -11.86
C VAL A 83 3.40 0.16 -12.47
N MET A 84 3.64 -1.14 -12.30
CA MET A 84 4.85 -1.77 -12.81
C MET A 84 4.94 -1.64 -14.33
N SER A 85 3.82 -1.85 -15.03
CA SER A 85 3.84 -1.80 -16.48
C SER A 85 3.98 -0.39 -17.03
N SER A 86 3.88 0.62 -16.18
CA SER A 86 4.08 2.00 -16.61
C SER A 86 5.55 2.42 -16.59
N PHE A 87 6.42 1.60 -15.99
CA PHE A 87 7.84 1.91 -15.93
C PHE A 87 8.56 1.36 -17.16
N THR A 88 9.54 2.12 -17.65
CA THR A 88 10.41 1.65 -18.72
C THR A 88 11.60 0.90 -18.12
N GLU A 89 12.32 0.15 -18.98
CA GLU A 89 13.55 -0.51 -18.53
C GLU A 89 14.54 0.51 -17.96
N ALA A 90 14.67 1.64 -18.63
CA ALA A 90 15.63 2.66 -18.19
C ALA A 90 15.27 3.17 -16.81
N GLU A 91 13.99 3.35 -16.55
CA GLU A 91 13.56 3.83 -15.24
C GLU A 91 13.81 2.81 -14.15
N VAL A 92 13.57 1.53 -14.44
CA VAL A 92 13.79 0.48 -13.46
C VAL A 92 15.28 0.32 -13.15
N GLU A 93 16.11 0.42 -14.18
CA GLU A 93 17.55 0.23 -14.01
C GLU A 93 18.29 1.46 -13.52
N ALA A 94 17.64 2.60 -13.52
CA ALA A 94 18.28 3.82 -13.07
C ALA A 94 18.57 3.76 -11.57
N GLU A 95 19.55 4.56 -11.18
CA GLU A 95 19.84 4.68 -9.77
C GLU A 95 18.58 5.19 -9.07
N GLY A 96 18.20 4.54 -8.00
CA GLY A 96 16.95 4.91 -7.30
C GLY A 96 15.71 4.38 -7.95
N GLY A 97 15.83 3.61 -9.04
CA GLY A 97 14.65 3.10 -9.73
C GLY A 97 13.78 2.18 -8.89
N ARG A 98 14.42 1.32 -8.09
CA ARG A 98 13.66 0.42 -7.22
C ARG A 98 12.91 1.19 -6.15
N ASP A 99 13.54 2.21 -5.58
CA ASP A 99 12.89 3.03 -4.56
C ASP A 99 11.73 3.79 -5.15
N ARG A 100 11.88 4.29 -6.35
CA ARG A 100 10.80 5.00 -7.02
C ARG A 100 9.64 4.07 -7.27
N LEU A 101 9.93 2.84 -7.72
CA LEU A 101 8.87 1.87 -7.96
C LEU A 101 8.17 1.51 -6.66
N SER A 102 8.93 1.25 -5.58
CA SER A 102 8.31 0.89 -4.33
C SER A 102 7.45 2.02 -3.79
N ASN A 103 7.87 3.26 -3.96
CA ASN A 103 7.07 4.40 -3.50
C ASN A 103 5.80 4.56 -4.33
N ASP A 104 5.89 4.34 -5.64
CA ASP A 104 4.71 4.41 -6.48
C ASP A 104 3.73 3.29 -6.15
N LEU A 105 4.24 2.09 -5.84
CA LEU A 105 3.39 1.00 -5.42
C LEU A 105 2.72 1.32 -4.09
N LYS A 106 3.46 1.89 -3.15
CA LYS A 106 2.89 2.29 -1.87
C LYS A 106 1.77 3.28 -2.06
N ASP A 107 2.00 4.28 -2.90
CA ASP A 107 0.99 5.30 -3.15
C ASP A 107 -0.27 4.70 -3.77
N ALA A 108 -0.09 3.76 -4.70
CA ALA A 108 -1.23 3.12 -5.35
C ALA A 108 -2.03 2.29 -4.34
N ILE A 109 -1.33 1.54 -3.49
CA ILE A 109 -1.99 0.72 -2.48
C ILE A 109 -2.76 1.60 -1.50
N ASN A 110 -2.12 2.65 -1.00
CA ASN A 110 -2.80 3.54 -0.05
C ASN A 110 -3.99 4.24 -0.69
N SER A 111 -3.86 4.67 -1.94
CA SER A 111 -4.97 5.32 -2.62
C SER A 111 -6.16 4.39 -2.76
N ARG A 112 -5.90 3.14 -3.11
CA ARG A 112 -7.00 2.18 -3.24
C ARG A 112 -7.65 1.92 -1.89
N LEU A 113 -6.86 1.76 -0.86
CA LEU A 113 -7.39 1.50 0.48
C LEU A 113 -8.19 2.69 0.99
N VAL A 114 -7.73 3.91 0.74
CA VAL A 114 -8.49 5.09 1.11
C VAL A 114 -9.83 5.10 0.40
N SER A 115 -9.84 4.77 -0.88
CA SER A 115 -11.06 4.75 -1.66
C SER A 115 -12.06 3.72 -1.15
N LEU A 116 -11.57 2.55 -0.74
CA LEU A 116 -12.46 1.45 -0.37
C LEU A 116 -12.76 1.38 1.11
N GLU A 117 -11.82 1.78 1.96
CA GLU A 117 -11.97 1.62 3.40
C GLU A 117 -11.86 2.94 4.17
N GLY A 118 -11.55 4.01 3.49
CA GLY A 118 -11.42 5.31 4.15
C GLY A 118 -10.06 5.55 4.81
N PHE A 119 -9.15 4.58 4.74
CA PHE A 119 -7.87 4.71 5.40
C PHE A 119 -6.86 3.78 4.73
N GLY A 120 -5.66 4.27 4.49
CA GLY A 120 -4.59 3.46 3.90
C GLY A 120 -3.71 2.82 4.96
N GLY A 121 -2.77 3.59 5.47
CA GLY A 121 -1.94 3.15 6.59
C GLY A 121 -0.72 2.32 6.24
N ILE A 122 -0.39 2.18 4.96
CA ILE A 122 0.80 1.43 4.58
C ILE A 122 2.01 2.36 4.71
N GLU A 123 2.98 1.90 5.50
CA GLU A 123 4.17 2.68 5.79
C GLU A 123 5.22 2.54 4.70
N ASP A 124 5.51 1.31 4.31
CA ASP A 124 6.54 1.03 3.30
C ASP A 124 6.16 -0.17 2.48
N VAL A 125 6.71 -0.23 1.28
CA VAL A 125 6.60 -1.39 0.39
C VAL A 125 8.00 -1.91 0.14
N PHE A 126 8.17 -3.21 0.21
CA PHE A 126 9.46 -3.87 0.06
C PHE A 126 9.40 -4.90 -1.05
N PHE A 127 10.54 -5.16 -1.68
CA PHE A 127 10.63 -6.22 -2.66
C PHE A 127 11.35 -7.41 -2.04
N ARG A 128 10.65 -8.54 -1.95
CA ARG A 128 11.27 -9.77 -1.50
C ARG A 128 12.10 -10.36 -2.63
N THR A 129 11.64 -10.23 -3.85
CA THR A 129 12.40 -10.60 -5.03
C THR A 129 12.24 -9.48 -6.05
N PHE A 130 13.25 -9.34 -6.91
CA PHE A 130 13.21 -8.30 -7.93
C PHE A 130 14.07 -8.77 -9.09
N VAL A 131 13.43 -9.24 -10.15
CA VAL A 131 14.13 -9.83 -11.27
C VAL A 131 13.69 -9.18 -12.56
N LEU A 132 14.65 -8.70 -13.34
CA LEU A 132 14.36 -8.15 -14.65
C LEU A 132 14.96 -9.11 -15.67
N GLN A 133 14.11 -9.69 -16.49
CA GLN A 133 14.53 -10.70 -17.43
C GLN A 133 14.33 -10.29 -18.88
#